data_564d7f6ecf08f3a22d894f7a99670368
#
_entry.id   564d7f6ecf08f3a22d894f7a99670368
#
_cell.length_a   1.000
_cell.length_b   1.000
_cell.length_c   1.000
_cell.angle_alpha   90.00
_cell.angle_beta   90.00
_cell.angle_gamma   90.00
#
_symmetry.space_group_name_H-M   'P 1'
#
loop_
_entity.id
_entity.type
_entity.pdbx_description
1 polymer ?
#
loop_
_entity_poly.entity_id
_entity_poly.type
_entity_poly.pdbx_seq_one_letter_code
_entity_poly.pdbx_strand_id
1 'polypeptide(L)'
;MKKVVVMTTGGTIAMKYDPVTQGLIPAVSGDDLIEAVPALREIAEVEVVEFSNVPSGHITPQMMFDLAKMADRYAEREDVSGIVVTHGTDTLEETAYMLGLAVKTNKPVCLTGAMRGASETGPDGPANTLAAVMVAASDEALGKGALLIFNDEIHAAAEVTKTHTTSCATFHSPGWGPIGHIYFDRVVFRRQPLNLEKICPAVLAEDVCLLKTYAGMDAYLFKMLAEKPVQGLVVEALGCGNVPPAVKEGIEYVRSRDIPVSYTHLRAHETCADL
;
A
#
# COMPACT_ATOMS: atom_id res chain seq x y z
N MET A 1 -5.90 0.81 -28.35
CA MET A 1 -6.04 1.44 -27.02
C MET A 1 -5.26 0.55 -26.05
N LYS A 2 -4.57 1.11 -25.03
CA LYS A 2 -3.88 0.33 -24.01
C LYS A 2 -4.91 -0.35 -23.11
N LYS A 3 -4.62 -1.56 -22.63
CA LYS A 3 -5.47 -2.27 -21.69
C LYS A 3 -4.91 -2.15 -20.27
N VAL A 4 -5.76 -1.77 -19.33
CA VAL A 4 -5.43 -1.68 -17.89
C VAL A 4 -6.34 -2.61 -17.12
N VAL A 5 -5.76 -3.44 -16.25
CA VAL A 5 -6.51 -4.31 -15.34
C VAL A 5 -6.70 -3.59 -14.02
N VAL A 6 -7.95 -3.44 -13.59
CA VAL A 6 -8.30 -2.85 -12.29
C VAL A 6 -8.70 -3.97 -11.34
N MET A 7 -7.89 -4.19 -10.31
CA MET A 7 -8.14 -5.16 -9.24
C MET A 7 -8.79 -4.45 -8.06
N THR A 8 -9.96 -4.90 -7.64
CA THR A 8 -10.68 -4.29 -6.52
C THR A 8 -10.52 -5.10 -5.26
N THR A 9 -10.24 -4.43 -4.14
CA THR A 9 -10.13 -5.07 -2.81
C THR A 9 -11.24 -4.65 -1.85
N GLY A 10 -12.05 -3.65 -2.21
CA GLY A 10 -13.05 -3.02 -1.35
C GLY A 10 -12.57 -1.65 -0.84
N GLY A 11 -12.90 -1.33 0.41
CA GLY A 11 -12.58 -0.04 1.03
C GLY A 11 -13.59 1.07 0.72
N THR A 12 -13.33 2.28 1.20
CA THR A 12 -14.24 3.45 1.12
C THR A 12 -14.64 3.79 -0.31
N ILE A 13 -13.78 3.55 -1.27
CA ILE A 13 -14.04 3.78 -2.70
C ILE A 13 -15.22 2.95 -3.22
N ALA A 14 -15.44 1.76 -2.63
CA ALA A 14 -16.53 0.84 -2.96
C ALA A 14 -17.66 0.85 -1.91
N MET A 15 -17.68 1.83 -0.99
CA MET A 15 -18.66 1.90 0.09
C MET A 15 -19.74 2.97 -0.15
N LYS A 16 -20.95 2.67 0.33
CA LYS A 16 -22.06 3.64 0.42
C LYS A 16 -22.52 3.75 1.87
N TYR A 17 -23.04 4.91 2.23
CA TYR A 17 -23.68 5.11 3.53
C TYR A 17 -24.99 4.34 3.59
N ASP A 18 -25.13 3.50 4.61
CA ASP A 18 -26.36 2.80 4.93
C ASP A 18 -27.05 3.45 6.13
N PRO A 19 -28.26 4.02 5.96
CA PRO A 19 -28.97 4.68 7.05
C PRO A 19 -29.46 3.71 8.15
N VAL A 20 -29.54 2.41 7.87
CA VAL A 20 -29.98 1.39 8.84
C VAL A 20 -28.86 1.09 9.84
N THR A 21 -27.66 0.84 9.34
CA THR A 21 -26.47 0.57 10.16
C THR A 21 -25.80 1.84 10.65
N GLN A 22 -26.19 3.00 10.11
CA GLN A 22 -25.56 4.31 10.34
C GLN A 22 -24.04 4.30 10.06
N GLY A 23 -23.62 3.50 9.08
CA GLY A 23 -22.22 3.30 8.72
C GLY A 23 -22.00 3.15 7.21
N LEU A 24 -20.72 3.08 6.82
CA LEU A 24 -20.34 2.76 5.46
C LEU A 24 -20.35 1.23 5.29
N ILE A 25 -21.07 0.75 4.28
CA ILE A 25 -21.13 -0.67 3.92
C ILE A 25 -20.57 -0.88 2.51
N PRO A 26 -19.94 -2.01 2.21
CA PRO A 26 -19.57 -2.40 0.85
C PRO A 26 -20.86 -2.51 0.00
N ALA A 27 -20.97 -1.70 -1.05
CA ALA A 27 -22.20 -1.63 -1.84
C ALA A 27 -21.98 -1.27 -3.31
N VAL A 28 -20.74 -1.08 -3.74
CA VAL A 28 -20.37 -0.73 -5.10
C VAL A 28 -19.49 -1.84 -5.65
N SER A 29 -19.90 -2.45 -6.76
CA SER A 29 -19.06 -3.42 -7.47
C SER A 29 -17.89 -2.74 -8.17
N GLY A 30 -16.89 -3.53 -8.57
CA GLY A 30 -15.80 -3.01 -9.38
C GLY A 30 -16.29 -2.42 -10.72
N ASP A 31 -17.30 -3.02 -11.35
CA ASP A 31 -17.90 -2.50 -12.57
C ASP A 31 -18.63 -1.18 -12.33
N ASP A 32 -19.41 -1.05 -11.25
CA ASP A 32 -20.06 0.22 -10.90
C ASP A 32 -19.05 1.34 -10.68
N LEU A 33 -17.89 1.02 -10.09
CA LEU A 33 -16.81 1.99 -9.89
C LEU A 33 -16.28 2.53 -11.22
N ILE A 34 -16.11 1.65 -12.21
CA ILE A 34 -15.64 2.04 -13.55
C ILE A 34 -16.73 2.79 -14.33
N GLU A 35 -17.99 2.39 -14.20
CA GLU A 35 -19.13 3.08 -14.82
C GLU A 35 -19.31 4.51 -14.27
N ALA A 36 -18.95 4.73 -13.02
CA ALA A 36 -18.96 6.07 -12.41
C ALA A 36 -17.94 7.04 -13.04
N VAL A 37 -17.01 6.54 -13.86
CA VAL A 37 -15.93 7.34 -14.47
C VAL A 37 -15.90 7.14 -16.00
N PRO A 38 -16.87 7.72 -16.75
CA PRO A 38 -16.98 7.52 -18.21
C PRO A 38 -15.70 7.87 -18.99
N ALA A 39 -14.91 8.84 -18.50
CA ALA A 39 -13.66 9.27 -19.12
C ALA A 39 -12.60 8.15 -19.22
N LEU A 40 -12.71 7.08 -18.43
CA LEU A 40 -11.80 5.93 -18.52
C LEU A 40 -11.81 5.30 -19.91
N ARG A 41 -12.97 5.30 -20.59
CA ARG A 41 -13.14 4.71 -21.91
C ARG A 41 -12.35 5.44 -23.01
N GLU A 42 -11.96 6.68 -22.75
CA GLU A 42 -11.14 7.48 -23.67
C GLU A 42 -9.63 7.23 -23.47
N ILE A 43 -9.25 6.71 -22.28
CA ILE A 43 -7.86 6.52 -21.89
C ILE A 43 -7.40 5.09 -22.12
N ALA A 44 -8.18 4.10 -21.68
CA ALA A 44 -7.80 2.70 -21.74
C ALA A 44 -9.01 1.77 -21.87
N GLU A 45 -8.78 0.58 -22.42
CA GLU A 45 -9.66 -0.56 -22.24
C GLU A 45 -9.47 -1.08 -20.82
N VAL A 46 -10.54 -1.01 -20.02
CA VAL A 46 -10.47 -1.41 -18.59
C VAL A 46 -11.08 -2.79 -18.42
N GLU A 47 -10.30 -3.69 -17.84
CA GLU A 47 -10.74 -5.02 -17.39
C GLU A 47 -10.80 -5.03 -15.85
N VAL A 48 -11.96 -5.36 -15.28
CA VAL A 48 -12.15 -5.39 -13.82
C VAL A 48 -11.98 -6.80 -13.29
N VAL A 49 -11.25 -6.93 -12.20
CA VAL A 49 -11.02 -8.19 -11.47
C VAL A 49 -11.30 -7.97 -9.99
N GLU A 50 -12.30 -8.62 -9.47
CA GLU A 50 -12.58 -8.58 -8.04
C GLU A 50 -11.63 -9.54 -7.29
N PHE A 51 -10.75 -8.98 -6.49
CA PHE A 51 -9.88 -9.76 -5.59
C PHE A 51 -10.57 -10.03 -4.25
N SER A 52 -11.14 -9.00 -3.66
CA SER A 52 -11.90 -9.07 -2.40
C SER A 52 -12.84 -7.86 -2.30
N ASN A 53 -13.70 -7.86 -1.28
CA ASN A 53 -14.55 -6.72 -0.96
C ASN A 53 -14.62 -6.55 0.56
N VAL A 54 -13.49 -6.13 1.15
CA VAL A 54 -13.36 -5.97 2.60
C VAL A 54 -12.80 -4.60 2.97
N PRO A 55 -13.06 -4.09 4.19
CA PRO A 55 -12.34 -2.94 4.73
C PRO A 55 -10.84 -3.22 4.78
N SER A 56 -10.01 -2.19 4.56
CA SER A 56 -8.55 -2.38 4.51
C SER A 56 -7.93 -2.94 5.78
N GLY A 57 -8.52 -2.67 6.95
CA GLY A 57 -8.07 -3.28 8.21
C GLY A 57 -8.27 -4.81 8.29
N HIS A 58 -8.99 -5.40 7.32
CA HIS A 58 -9.13 -6.87 7.21
C HIS A 58 -8.18 -7.49 6.17
N ILE A 59 -7.45 -6.68 5.42
CA ILE A 59 -6.43 -7.16 4.49
C ILE A 59 -5.25 -7.68 5.30
N THR A 60 -4.91 -8.93 5.08
CA THR A 60 -3.79 -9.59 5.75
C THR A 60 -2.52 -9.53 4.89
N PRO A 61 -1.32 -9.71 5.49
CA PRO A 61 -0.07 -9.81 4.71
C PRO A 61 -0.13 -10.90 3.63
N GLN A 62 -0.79 -12.03 3.91
CA GLN A 62 -0.98 -13.10 2.92
C GLN A 62 -1.86 -12.62 1.75
N MET A 63 -2.93 -11.88 2.01
CA MET A 63 -3.76 -11.28 0.95
C MET A 63 -2.98 -10.28 0.12
N MET A 64 -2.13 -9.43 0.73
CA MET A 64 -1.26 -8.50 0.01
C MET A 64 -0.29 -9.25 -0.91
N PHE A 65 0.26 -10.36 -0.44
CA PHE A 65 1.17 -11.20 -1.21
C PHE A 65 0.47 -11.93 -2.36
N ASP A 66 -0.74 -12.42 -2.14
CA ASP A 66 -1.54 -13.07 -3.19
C ASP A 66 -2.00 -12.05 -4.24
N LEU A 67 -2.28 -10.82 -3.83
CA LEU A 67 -2.55 -9.70 -4.72
C LEU A 67 -1.33 -9.37 -5.60
N ALA A 68 -0.12 -9.38 -5.04
CA ALA A 68 1.12 -9.19 -5.81
C ALA A 68 1.33 -10.29 -6.86
N LYS A 69 1.08 -11.56 -6.50
CA LYS A 69 1.13 -12.70 -7.44
C LYS A 69 0.08 -12.57 -8.54
N MET A 70 -1.12 -12.08 -8.18
CA MET A 70 -2.18 -11.84 -9.16
C MET A 70 -1.79 -10.72 -10.11
N ALA A 71 -1.22 -9.62 -9.61
CA ALA A 71 -0.73 -8.52 -10.43
C ALA A 71 0.32 -8.98 -11.44
N ASP A 72 1.30 -9.79 -11.01
CA ASP A 72 2.30 -10.37 -11.92
C ASP A 72 1.66 -11.23 -13.02
N ARG A 73 0.73 -12.13 -12.65
CA ARG A 73 0.05 -13.01 -13.62
C ARG A 73 -0.72 -12.23 -14.68
N TYR A 74 -1.38 -11.14 -14.33
CA TYR A 74 -2.06 -10.29 -15.30
C TYR A 74 -1.08 -9.44 -16.10
N ALA A 75 0.00 -8.99 -15.48
CA ALA A 75 1.04 -8.23 -16.16
C ALA A 75 1.89 -9.07 -17.15
N GLU A 76 1.92 -10.40 -17.04
CA GLU A 76 2.54 -11.30 -18.02
C GLU A 76 1.82 -11.28 -19.38
N ARG A 77 0.54 -10.89 -19.42
CA ARG A 77 -0.24 -10.79 -20.64
C ARG A 77 0.29 -9.65 -21.50
N GLU A 78 0.55 -9.93 -22.80
CA GLU A 78 1.07 -8.94 -23.76
C GLU A 78 0.11 -7.77 -24.01
N ASP A 79 -1.21 -8.04 -23.96
CA ASP A 79 -2.25 -7.03 -24.18
C ASP A 79 -2.42 -6.07 -22.99
N VAL A 80 -1.91 -6.40 -21.78
CA VAL A 80 -2.02 -5.57 -20.59
C VAL A 80 -0.86 -4.59 -20.49
N SER A 81 -1.15 -3.31 -20.34
CA SER A 81 -0.16 -2.22 -20.22
C SER A 81 0.19 -1.87 -18.78
N GLY A 82 -0.74 -2.06 -17.84
CA GLY A 82 -0.54 -1.77 -16.44
C GLY A 82 -1.66 -2.31 -15.56
N ILE A 83 -1.43 -2.29 -14.26
CA ILE A 83 -2.34 -2.77 -13.22
C ILE A 83 -2.74 -1.59 -12.34
N VAL A 84 -4.00 -1.52 -11.96
CA VAL A 84 -4.51 -0.63 -10.92
C VAL A 84 -5.09 -1.47 -9.80
N VAL A 85 -4.83 -1.12 -8.56
CA VAL A 85 -5.46 -1.72 -7.37
C VAL A 85 -6.25 -0.64 -6.65
N THR A 86 -7.57 -0.81 -6.51
CA THR A 86 -8.37 0.03 -5.64
C THR A 86 -8.45 -0.59 -4.25
N HIS A 87 -8.20 0.22 -3.21
CA HIS A 87 -7.97 -0.28 -1.87
C HIS A 87 -8.51 0.70 -0.81
N GLY A 88 -8.83 0.21 0.37
CA GLY A 88 -9.16 1.07 1.51
C GLY A 88 -7.90 1.74 2.07
N THR A 89 -8.04 2.98 2.54
CA THR A 89 -6.89 3.87 2.79
C THR A 89 -6.09 3.56 4.06
N ASP A 90 -6.61 2.78 5.02
CA ASP A 90 -5.93 2.60 6.31
C ASP A 90 -4.67 1.74 6.23
N THR A 91 -4.65 0.73 5.35
CA THR A 91 -3.48 -0.13 5.10
C THR A 91 -2.99 -0.07 3.65
N LEU A 92 -3.39 0.98 2.91
CA LEU A 92 -3.01 1.17 1.52
C LEU A 92 -1.49 1.28 1.35
N GLU A 93 -0.81 2.01 2.24
CA GLU A 93 0.65 2.16 2.21
C GLU A 93 1.38 0.83 2.43
N GLU A 94 0.86 -0.02 3.31
CA GLU A 94 1.43 -1.35 3.58
C GLU A 94 1.27 -2.26 2.36
N THR A 95 0.09 -2.28 1.75
CA THR A 95 -0.16 -3.02 0.51
C THR A 95 0.71 -2.50 -0.63
N ALA A 96 0.85 -1.17 -0.77
CA ALA A 96 1.70 -0.57 -1.79
C ALA A 96 3.16 -1.01 -1.62
N TYR A 97 3.67 -0.99 -0.39
CA TYR A 97 5.03 -1.41 -0.11
C TYR A 97 5.23 -2.92 -0.36
N MET A 98 4.29 -3.77 0.06
CA MET A 98 4.33 -5.20 -0.23
C MET A 98 4.39 -5.46 -1.75
N LEU A 99 3.56 -4.78 -2.54
CA LEU A 99 3.59 -4.92 -3.99
C LEU A 99 4.91 -4.39 -4.57
N GLY A 100 5.43 -3.30 -4.04
CA GLY A 100 6.75 -2.76 -4.43
C GLY A 100 7.87 -3.76 -4.30
N LEU A 101 7.88 -4.54 -3.20
CA LEU A 101 8.89 -5.56 -2.93
C LEU A 101 8.65 -6.88 -3.68
N ALA A 102 7.39 -7.28 -3.86
CA ALA A 102 7.03 -8.63 -4.28
C ALA A 102 6.77 -8.78 -5.79
N VAL A 103 6.30 -7.74 -6.49
CA VAL A 103 5.99 -7.84 -7.93
C VAL A 103 7.26 -7.89 -8.77
N LYS A 104 7.26 -8.79 -9.76
CA LYS A 104 8.38 -8.99 -10.70
C LYS A 104 8.30 -8.11 -11.92
N THR A 105 7.07 -7.79 -12.32
CA THR A 105 6.82 -7.03 -13.55
C THR A 105 7.48 -5.65 -13.54
N ASN A 106 7.85 -5.17 -14.74
CA ASN A 106 8.24 -3.79 -14.97
C ASN A 106 7.09 -2.90 -15.47
N LYS A 107 5.90 -3.50 -15.71
CA LYS A 107 4.70 -2.73 -16.03
C LYS A 107 4.24 -1.95 -14.80
N PRO A 108 3.59 -0.79 -14.97
CA PRO A 108 3.11 -0.01 -13.84
C PRO A 108 2.12 -0.79 -12.98
N VAL A 109 2.32 -0.76 -11.67
CA VAL A 109 1.37 -1.27 -10.67
C VAL A 109 0.98 -0.09 -9.79
N CYS A 110 -0.21 0.43 -10.02
CA CYS A 110 -0.70 1.66 -9.41
C CYS A 110 -1.76 1.34 -8.34
N LEU A 111 -1.61 1.88 -7.15
CA LEU A 111 -2.58 1.71 -6.07
C LEU A 111 -3.30 3.03 -5.83
N THR A 112 -4.59 2.95 -5.50
CA THR A 112 -5.39 4.12 -5.15
C THR A 112 -6.55 3.75 -4.23
N GLY A 113 -7.28 4.76 -3.77
CA GLY A 113 -8.42 4.62 -2.89
C GLY A 113 -9.24 5.90 -2.83
N ALA A 114 -10.09 6.02 -1.81
CA ALA A 114 -10.86 7.22 -1.56
C ALA A 114 -10.93 7.54 -0.07
N MET A 115 -10.88 8.82 0.26
CA MET A 115 -11.14 9.33 1.61
C MET A 115 -12.61 9.62 1.84
N ARG A 116 -13.36 9.91 0.77
CA ARG A 116 -14.79 10.17 0.80
C ARG A 116 -15.54 9.09 0.04
N GLY A 117 -16.54 8.52 0.70
CA GLY A 117 -17.39 7.49 0.10
C GLY A 117 -18.21 8.02 -1.07
N ALA A 118 -18.67 7.11 -1.93
CA ALA A 118 -19.43 7.45 -3.15
C ALA A 118 -20.74 8.23 -2.86
N SER A 119 -21.27 8.13 -1.66
CA SER A 119 -22.48 8.84 -1.22
C SER A 119 -22.21 10.18 -0.52
N GLU A 120 -20.96 10.53 -0.26
CA GLU A 120 -20.59 11.79 0.38
C GLU A 120 -20.54 12.95 -0.63
N THR A 121 -20.58 14.19 -0.11
CA THR A 121 -20.41 15.37 -0.97
C THR A 121 -18.97 15.47 -1.46
N GLY A 122 -18.80 15.46 -2.78
CA GLY A 122 -17.50 15.54 -3.44
C GLY A 122 -16.64 14.30 -3.22
N PRO A 123 -17.11 13.10 -3.64
CA PRO A 123 -16.34 11.87 -3.56
C PRO A 123 -15.07 11.98 -4.40
N ASP A 124 -13.94 11.56 -3.83
CA ASP A 124 -12.63 11.64 -4.50
C ASP A 124 -12.24 10.35 -5.26
N GLY A 125 -12.97 9.26 -5.01
CA GLY A 125 -12.73 7.97 -5.65
C GLY A 125 -12.70 8.00 -7.18
N PRO A 126 -13.69 8.63 -7.86
CA PRO A 126 -13.69 8.75 -9.32
C PRO A 126 -12.45 9.44 -9.88
N ALA A 127 -12.02 10.56 -9.30
CA ALA A 127 -10.83 11.29 -9.73
C ALA A 127 -9.55 10.48 -9.50
N ASN A 128 -9.41 9.86 -8.32
CA ASN A 128 -8.27 9.02 -7.98
C ASN A 128 -8.17 7.77 -8.88
N THR A 129 -9.31 7.15 -9.23
CA THR A 129 -9.34 6.01 -10.14
C THR A 129 -8.90 6.42 -11.55
N LEU A 130 -9.42 7.54 -12.05
CA LEU A 130 -9.03 8.09 -13.35
C LEU A 130 -7.52 8.34 -13.40
N ALA A 131 -6.99 9.04 -12.41
CA ALA A 131 -5.57 9.34 -12.27
C ALA A 131 -4.71 8.06 -12.26
N ALA A 132 -5.12 7.05 -11.48
CA ALA A 132 -4.41 5.78 -11.40
C ALA A 132 -4.38 5.03 -12.75
N VAL A 133 -5.50 5.02 -13.48
CA VAL A 133 -5.57 4.39 -14.83
C VAL A 133 -4.72 5.17 -15.84
N MET A 134 -4.70 6.50 -15.78
CA MET A 134 -3.81 7.31 -16.62
C MET A 134 -2.34 6.95 -16.40
N VAL A 135 -1.91 6.82 -15.14
CA VAL A 135 -0.54 6.43 -14.80
C VAL A 135 -0.25 5.00 -15.25
N ALA A 136 -1.16 4.06 -15.00
CA ALA A 136 -1.01 2.66 -15.40
C ALA A 136 -0.94 2.48 -16.93
N ALA A 137 -1.58 3.37 -17.69
CA ALA A 137 -1.51 3.40 -19.14
C ALA A 137 -0.28 4.17 -19.67
N SER A 138 0.48 4.88 -18.83
CA SER A 138 1.61 5.71 -19.27
C SER A 138 2.89 4.89 -19.46
N ASP A 139 3.57 5.07 -20.60
CA ASP A 139 4.89 4.47 -20.82
C ASP A 139 5.97 5.09 -19.91
N GLU A 140 5.75 6.32 -19.46
CA GLU A 140 6.66 6.99 -18.52
C GLU A 140 6.68 6.32 -17.13
N ALA A 141 5.65 5.53 -16.80
CA ALA A 141 5.56 4.80 -15.54
C ALA A 141 6.27 3.43 -15.57
N LEU A 142 6.73 2.97 -16.73
CA LEU A 142 7.46 1.70 -16.86
C LEU A 142 8.73 1.69 -15.99
N GLY A 143 8.94 0.60 -15.28
CA GLY A 143 10.13 0.37 -14.45
C GLY A 143 10.21 1.23 -13.18
N LYS A 144 9.12 1.89 -12.77
CA LYS A 144 9.10 2.71 -11.55
C LYS A 144 8.62 1.97 -10.29
N GLY A 145 8.39 0.64 -10.40
CA GLY A 145 7.89 -0.17 -9.29
C GLY A 145 6.40 0.06 -9.01
N ALA A 146 5.97 -0.27 -7.81
CA ALA A 146 4.62 0.05 -7.37
C ALA A 146 4.51 1.53 -7.00
N LEU A 147 3.39 2.14 -7.40
CA LEU A 147 3.10 3.55 -7.24
C LEU A 147 1.78 3.75 -6.50
N LEU A 148 1.71 4.71 -5.61
CA LEU A 148 0.48 5.14 -4.99
C LEU A 148 0.05 6.47 -5.60
N ILE A 149 -1.15 6.50 -6.17
CA ILE A 149 -1.72 7.66 -6.85
C ILE A 149 -2.89 8.17 -6.01
N PHE A 150 -2.80 9.41 -5.57
CA PHE A 150 -3.82 10.01 -4.73
C PHE A 150 -3.80 11.53 -4.84
N ASN A 151 -4.98 12.14 -4.96
CA ASN A 151 -5.12 13.61 -5.03
C ASN A 151 -4.17 14.25 -6.05
N ASP A 152 -4.11 13.68 -7.27
CA ASP A 152 -3.26 14.09 -8.40
C ASP A 152 -1.75 13.99 -8.17
N GLU A 153 -1.31 13.41 -7.06
CA GLU A 153 0.11 13.13 -6.78
C GLU A 153 0.43 11.66 -7.06
N ILE A 154 1.66 11.43 -7.55
CA ILE A 154 2.23 10.11 -7.79
C ILE A 154 3.35 9.89 -6.80
N HIS A 155 3.22 8.88 -5.97
CA HIS A 155 4.20 8.54 -4.94
C HIS A 155 4.82 7.18 -5.20
N ALA A 156 6.12 7.04 -4.88
CA ALA A 156 6.74 5.72 -4.81
C ALA A 156 6.24 4.96 -3.57
N ALA A 157 5.96 3.67 -3.73
CA ALA A 157 5.41 2.84 -2.65
C ALA A 157 6.31 2.78 -1.39
N ALA A 158 7.63 2.88 -1.57
CA ALA A 158 8.59 2.86 -0.47
C ALA A 158 8.70 4.19 0.31
N GLU A 159 8.07 5.25 -0.18
CA GLU A 159 8.26 6.60 0.37
C GLU A 159 6.97 7.21 0.94
N VAL A 160 5.82 6.64 0.57
CA VAL A 160 4.50 7.22 0.87
C VAL A 160 3.96 6.73 2.20
N THR A 161 3.28 7.62 2.92
CA THR A 161 2.54 7.28 4.15
C THR A 161 1.27 8.12 4.27
N LYS A 162 0.25 7.56 4.95
CA LYS A 162 -0.98 8.26 5.30
C LYS A 162 -0.72 9.20 6.47
N THR A 163 -0.86 10.50 6.25
CA THR A 163 -0.52 11.54 7.24
C THR A 163 -1.73 12.16 7.93
N HIS A 164 -2.94 11.92 7.44
CA HIS A 164 -4.17 12.50 7.97
C HIS A 164 -5.34 11.53 7.90
N THR A 165 -6.24 11.58 8.86
CA THR A 165 -7.37 10.64 9.00
C THR A 165 -8.55 10.93 8.07
N THR A 166 -8.75 12.17 7.62
CA THR A 166 -9.94 12.59 6.86
C THR A 166 -9.67 13.47 5.64
N SER A 167 -8.45 14.02 5.50
CA SER A 167 -8.10 14.87 4.35
C SER A 167 -7.98 14.05 3.07
N CYS A 168 -8.51 14.55 1.94
CA CYS A 168 -8.24 13.93 0.64
C CYS A 168 -6.75 14.03 0.28
N ALA A 169 -6.05 15.10 0.68
CA ALA A 169 -4.60 15.21 0.56
C ALA A 169 -3.91 14.55 1.76
N THR A 170 -4.08 13.23 1.94
CA THR A 170 -3.58 12.52 3.13
C THR A 170 -2.30 11.74 2.87
N PHE A 171 -2.06 11.30 1.63
CA PHE A 171 -0.87 10.53 1.31
C PHE A 171 0.26 11.48 0.90
N HIS A 172 1.37 11.38 1.59
CA HIS A 172 2.58 12.16 1.32
C HIS A 172 3.83 11.29 1.39
N SER A 173 4.90 11.75 0.75
CA SER A 173 6.25 11.19 0.90
C SER A 173 7.09 12.17 1.72
N PRO A 174 7.11 12.07 3.08
CA PRO A 174 7.78 13.03 3.95
C PRO A 174 9.26 13.14 3.63
N GLY A 175 9.75 14.36 3.49
CA GLY A 175 11.16 14.65 3.16
C GLY A 175 11.52 14.54 1.68
N TRP A 176 10.73 13.83 0.86
CA TRP A 176 11.03 13.55 -0.56
C TRP A 176 10.05 14.19 -1.53
N GLY A 177 8.78 14.34 -1.11
CA GLY A 177 7.67 14.76 -1.97
C GLY A 177 7.29 13.70 -3.02
N PRO A 178 6.25 13.95 -3.82
CA PRO A 178 5.82 13.06 -4.88
C PRO A 178 6.88 12.91 -5.97
N ILE A 179 6.89 11.78 -6.66
CA ILE A 179 7.76 11.54 -7.82
C ILE A 179 7.18 12.12 -9.11
N GLY A 180 5.89 12.45 -9.11
CA GLY A 180 5.20 13.02 -10.26
C GLY A 180 3.81 13.53 -9.88
N HIS A 181 3.14 14.10 -10.88
CA HIS A 181 1.78 14.65 -10.75
C HIS A 181 0.97 14.39 -12.01
N ILE A 182 -0.35 14.42 -11.85
CA ILE A 182 -1.29 14.43 -12.96
C ILE A 182 -1.74 15.89 -13.17
N TYR A 183 -1.61 16.39 -14.39
CA TYR A 183 -2.06 17.70 -14.80
C TYR A 183 -3.06 17.54 -15.96
N PHE A 184 -4.35 17.69 -15.70
CA PHE A 184 -5.42 17.49 -16.67
C PHE A 184 -5.33 16.11 -17.36
N ASP A 185 -4.78 16.05 -18.56
CA ASP A 185 -4.62 14.88 -19.40
C ASP A 185 -3.18 14.32 -19.42
N ARG A 186 -2.30 14.85 -18.57
CA ARG A 186 -0.87 14.53 -18.61
C ARG A 186 -0.37 13.93 -17.31
N VAL A 187 0.33 12.82 -17.45
CA VAL A 187 1.17 12.23 -16.41
C VAL A 187 2.57 12.82 -16.53
N VAL A 188 3.08 13.42 -15.46
CA VAL A 188 4.40 14.08 -15.47
C VAL A 188 5.23 13.57 -14.30
N PHE A 189 6.28 12.82 -14.60
CA PHE A 189 7.27 12.41 -13.60
C PHE A 189 8.38 13.48 -13.50
N ARG A 190 8.79 13.82 -12.28
CA ARG A 190 9.82 14.82 -11.97
C ARG A 190 11.10 14.20 -11.47
N ARG A 191 11.02 13.01 -10.88
CA ARG A 191 12.16 12.23 -10.39
C ARG A 191 11.92 10.74 -10.51
N GLN A 192 12.97 9.95 -10.35
CA GLN A 192 12.85 8.51 -10.20
C GLN A 192 12.61 8.16 -8.72
N PRO A 193 11.96 7.02 -8.43
CA PRO A 193 11.98 6.44 -7.10
C PRO A 193 13.42 6.24 -6.61
N LEU A 194 13.67 6.53 -5.33
CA LEU A 194 15.01 6.41 -4.77
C LEU A 194 15.43 4.96 -4.54
N ASN A 195 14.47 4.12 -4.17
CA ASN A 195 14.70 2.71 -3.94
C ASN A 195 13.68 1.88 -4.73
N LEU A 196 14.18 0.94 -5.52
CA LEU A 196 13.40 -0.03 -6.29
C LEU A 196 13.82 -1.46 -5.92
N GLU A 197 14.15 -1.69 -4.65
CA GLU A 197 14.49 -3.02 -4.17
C GLU A 197 13.32 -3.98 -4.43
N LYS A 198 13.63 -5.14 -4.97
CA LYS A 198 12.68 -6.25 -5.19
C LYS A 198 13.21 -7.49 -4.50
N ILE A 199 12.43 -8.02 -3.59
CA ILE A 199 12.76 -9.27 -2.88
C ILE A 199 12.18 -10.47 -3.62
N CYS A 200 10.98 -10.34 -4.17
CA CYS A 200 10.24 -11.36 -4.92
C CYS A 200 10.24 -12.74 -4.21
N PRO A 201 9.79 -12.83 -2.96
CA PRO A 201 9.88 -14.04 -2.18
C PRO A 201 9.00 -15.15 -2.76
N ALA A 202 9.37 -16.41 -2.55
CA ALA A 202 8.53 -17.55 -2.92
C ALA A 202 7.41 -17.79 -1.91
N VAL A 203 7.69 -17.53 -0.63
CA VAL A 203 6.79 -17.70 0.50
C VAL A 203 6.90 -16.51 1.45
N LEU A 204 5.86 -16.28 2.22
CA LEU A 204 5.81 -15.25 3.25
C LEU A 204 5.94 -15.90 4.63
N ALA A 205 6.68 -15.28 5.53
CA ALA A 205 6.65 -15.61 6.95
C ALA A 205 5.42 -14.96 7.59
N GLU A 206 4.53 -15.75 8.19
CA GLU A 206 3.24 -15.25 8.66
C GLU A 206 3.31 -14.71 10.11
N ASP A 207 4.12 -15.35 10.96
CA ASP A 207 4.21 -15.02 12.39
C ASP A 207 5.35 -14.02 12.68
N VAL A 208 5.35 -12.88 11.99
CA VAL A 208 6.27 -11.77 12.26
C VAL A 208 5.53 -10.67 13.03
N CYS A 209 6.04 -10.32 14.21
CA CYS A 209 5.44 -9.31 15.05
C CYS A 209 6.12 -7.96 14.88
N LEU A 210 5.34 -6.87 14.92
CA LEU A 210 5.84 -5.49 15.02
C LEU A 210 5.58 -4.96 16.43
N LEU A 211 6.63 -4.49 17.12
CA LEU A 211 6.51 -3.79 18.38
C LEU A 211 7.05 -2.36 18.26
N LYS A 212 6.16 -1.40 18.48
CA LYS A 212 6.54 0.00 18.61
C LYS A 212 7.03 0.29 20.02
N THR A 213 8.22 0.86 20.16
CA THR A 213 8.79 1.25 21.44
C THR A 213 8.30 2.63 21.89
N TYR A 214 8.23 2.84 23.22
CA TYR A 214 7.80 4.09 23.82
C TYR A 214 8.55 4.35 25.15
N ALA A 215 8.48 5.59 25.63
CA ALA A 215 9.12 5.98 26.90
C ALA A 215 8.55 5.18 28.09
N GLY A 216 9.43 4.53 28.85
CA GLY A 216 9.05 3.69 29.99
C GLY A 216 8.62 2.26 29.63
N MET A 217 8.70 1.86 28.35
CA MET A 217 8.44 0.48 27.95
C MET A 217 9.45 -0.46 28.60
N ASP A 218 8.94 -1.60 29.10
CA ASP A 218 9.74 -2.66 29.71
C ASP A 218 9.95 -3.87 28.77
N ALA A 219 10.60 -4.91 29.28
CA ALA A 219 10.88 -6.13 28.52
C ALA A 219 9.69 -7.12 28.46
N TYR A 220 8.55 -6.82 29.07
CA TYR A 220 7.47 -7.79 29.29
C TYR A 220 6.92 -8.37 27.97
N LEU A 221 6.56 -7.49 27.02
CA LEU A 221 6.01 -7.95 25.75
C LEU A 221 7.01 -8.74 24.92
N PHE A 222 8.28 -8.38 24.96
CA PHE A 222 9.36 -9.12 24.29
C PHE A 222 9.48 -10.53 24.82
N LYS A 223 9.50 -10.67 26.15
CA LYS A 223 9.58 -11.99 26.81
C LYS A 223 8.35 -12.85 26.51
N MET A 224 7.16 -12.25 26.51
CA MET A 224 5.94 -12.97 26.15
C MET A 224 5.95 -13.47 24.70
N LEU A 225 6.42 -12.67 23.75
CA LEU A 225 6.52 -13.06 22.34
C LEU A 225 7.52 -14.20 22.14
N ALA A 226 8.65 -14.17 22.85
CA ALA A 226 9.68 -15.20 22.75
C ALA A 226 9.24 -16.59 23.26
N GLU A 227 8.14 -16.68 24.00
CA GLU A 227 7.53 -17.94 24.45
C GLU A 227 6.51 -18.50 23.42
N LYS A 228 6.27 -17.80 22.32
CA LYS A 228 5.39 -18.24 21.22
C LYS A 228 6.20 -18.61 20.00
N PRO A 229 5.64 -19.40 19.07
CA PRO A 229 6.34 -19.78 17.84
C PRO A 229 6.33 -18.62 16.81
N VAL A 230 6.89 -17.46 17.18
CA VAL A 230 7.04 -16.33 16.25
C VAL A 230 8.25 -16.56 15.36
N GLN A 231 8.11 -16.18 14.07
CA GLN A 231 9.15 -16.34 13.04
C GLN A 231 10.08 -15.12 12.94
N GLY A 232 9.69 -13.99 13.53
CA GLY A 232 10.50 -12.78 13.56
C GLY A 232 9.88 -11.68 14.38
N LEU A 233 10.69 -10.70 14.71
CA LEU A 233 10.29 -9.49 15.42
C LEU A 233 10.85 -8.27 14.69
N VAL A 234 9.99 -7.31 14.40
CA VAL A 234 10.38 -5.97 13.94
C VAL A 234 10.16 -5.00 15.12
N VAL A 235 11.18 -4.21 15.42
CA VAL A 235 11.13 -3.22 16.49
C VAL A 235 11.10 -1.82 15.87
N GLU A 236 9.99 -1.11 16.01
CA GLU A 236 9.94 0.32 15.71
C GLU A 236 10.60 1.09 16.86
N ALA A 237 11.85 1.45 16.63
CA ALA A 237 12.70 2.08 17.65
C ALA A 237 12.47 3.61 17.71
N LEU A 238 13.06 4.26 18.71
CA LEU A 238 13.00 5.70 18.92
C LEU A 238 14.10 6.41 18.12
N GLY A 239 13.77 7.56 17.51
CA GLY A 239 14.76 8.39 16.84
C GLY A 239 15.59 7.63 15.80
N CYS A 240 16.90 7.61 15.94
CA CYS A 240 17.82 6.91 15.03
C CYS A 240 18.08 5.44 15.43
N GLY A 241 17.08 4.75 15.97
CA GLY A 241 17.20 3.33 16.36
C GLY A 241 17.46 3.09 17.84
N ASN A 242 17.26 4.09 18.70
CA ASN A 242 17.40 3.95 20.14
C ASN A 242 16.23 3.18 20.77
N VAL A 243 16.50 2.46 21.83
CA VAL A 243 15.48 1.77 22.64
C VAL A 243 15.72 2.01 24.13
N PRO A 244 14.68 1.98 24.99
CA PRO A 244 14.83 2.01 26.43
C PRO A 244 15.72 0.85 26.93
N PRO A 245 16.51 1.02 28.02
CA PRO A 245 17.41 -0.04 28.55
C PRO A 245 16.71 -1.38 28.80
N ALA A 246 15.51 -1.36 29.37
CA ALA A 246 14.75 -2.59 29.63
C ALA A 246 14.25 -3.25 28.31
N VAL A 247 13.94 -2.47 27.26
CA VAL A 247 13.62 -3.01 25.93
C VAL A 247 14.83 -3.71 25.32
N LYS A 248 16.06 -3.16 25.49
CA LYS A 248 17.28 -3.82 25.04
C LYS A 248 17.42 -5.22 25.68
N GLU A 249 17.19 -5.37 26.97
CA GLU A 249 17.17 -6.67 27.63
C GLU A 249 16.12 -7.63 27.04
N GLY A 250 14.94 -7.09 26.70
CA GLY A 250 13.87 -7.85 26.03
C GLY A 250 14.28 -8.35 24.65
N ILE A 251 14.93 -7.51 23.86
CA ILE A 251 15.46 -7.86 22.52
C ILE A 251 16.56 -8.94 22.64
N GLU A 252 17.48 -8.79 23.58
CA GLU A 252 18.53 -9.79 23.85
C GLU A 252 17.90 -11.13 24.23
N TYR A 253 16.84 -11.13 25.04
CA TYR A 253 16.09 -12.33 25.36
C TYR A 253 15.44 -12.98 24.14
N VAL A 254 14.77 -12.22 23.25
CA VAL A 254 14.19 -12.72 22.01
C VAL A 254 15.28 -13.36 21.13
N ARG A 255 16.41 -12.69 20.96
CA ARG A 255 17.55 -13.21 20.18
C ARG A 255 18.14 -14.49 20.78
N SER A 256 18.15 -14.63 22.10
CA SER A 256 18.62 -15.86 22.77
C SER A 256 17.74 -17.09 22.49
N ARG A 257 16.55 -16.88 21.89
CA ARG A 257 15.63 -17.92 21.43
C ARG A 257 15.72 -18.18 19.92
N ASP A 258 16.79 -17.70 19.28
CA ASP A 258 17.03 -17.81 17.82
C ASP A 258 15.93 -17.16 16.96
N ILE A 259 15.20 -16.18 17.50
CA ILE A 259 14.20 -15.41 16.76
C ILE A 259 14.91 -14.22 16.11
N PRO A 260 14.81 -14.07 14.76
CA PRO A 260 15.34 -12.91 14.05
C PRO A 260 14.71 -11.60 14.53
N VAL A 261 15.52 -10.57 14.71
CA VAL A 261 15.05 -9.23 15.10
C VAL A 261 15.58 -8.19 14.12
N SER A 262 14.68 -7.38 13.58
CA SER A 262 14.98 -6.23 12.77
C SER A 262 14.55 -4.94 13.48
N TYR A 263 15.19 -3.82 13.14
CA TYR A 263 14.86 -2.50 13.68
C TYR A 263 14.45 -1.55 12.58
N THR A 264 13.50 -0.67 12.90
CA THR A 264 13.19 0.49 12.07
C THR A 264 13.43 1.77 12.86
N HIS A 265 13.84 2.83 12.18
CA HIS A 265 13.86 4.16 12.77
C HIS A 265 12.44 4.72 12.91
N LEU A 266 12.24 5.66 13.82
CA LEU A 266 11.02 6.45 13.83
C LEU A 266 10.96 7.29 12.55
N ARG A 267 10.02 6.99 11.67
CA ARG A 267 9.77 7.64 10.35
C ARG A 267 10.66 7.21 9.17
N ALA A 268 11.43 6.18 9.27
CA ALA A 268 12.14 5.73 8.09
C ALA A 268 11.64 4.34 7.68
N HIS A 269 11.29 4.19 6.42
CA HIS A 269 11.23 2.91 5.76
C HIS A 269 12.65 2.36 5.51
N GLU A 270 13.60 2.74 6.36
CA GLU A 270 14.98 2.32 6.30
C GLU A 270 15.24 1.29 7.40
N THR A 271 15.58 0.09 7.01
CA THR A 271 16.10 -0.94 7.90
C THR A 271 17.59 -0.71 8.11
N CYS A 272 18.03 -0.49 9.36
CA CYS A 272 19.44 -0.63 9.68
C CYS A 272 19.80 -2.10 9.78
N ALA A 273 20.52 -2.63 8.81
CA ALA A 273 21.00 -4.00 8.80
C ALA A 273 22.28 -4.21 9.63
N ASP A 274 22.84 -3.15 10.22
CA ASP A 274 24.11 -3.19 10.92
C ASP A 274 23.95 -2.85 12.41
N LEU A 275 23.70 -3.85 13.22
CA LEU A 275 24.10 -3.91 14.64
C LEU A 275 24.59 -5.30 15.00
#